data_16cd12c0c7c3d32e00d34985194a1a8d
#
_entry.id   16cd12c0c7c3d32e00d34985194a1a8d
#
_cell.length_a   1.000
_cell.length_b   1.000
_cell.length_c   1.000
_cell.angle_alpha   90.00
_cell.angle_beta   90.00
_cell.angle_gamma   90.00
#
_symmetry.space_group_name_H-M   'P 1'
#
loop_
_entity.id
_entity.type
_entity.pdbx_description
1 polymer ?
#
loop_
_entity_poly.entity_id
_entity_poly.type
_entity_poly.pdbx_seq_one_letter_code
_entity_poly.pdbx_strand_id
1 'polypeptide(L)'
;MQIVTCTGQHFFARESYNARTLEEITELFIGEIEQGIDGTDIKAGVIKVAARSGVMTGAEEKVFQAAARASKATGIPVETHTNSSQRAGEKQADLFEAEGLSPARVSLGHCNDTGDLDYLTRLAKRGYTLGMDHALWGLVPEAALPWRRRVECIKQLIDAGFVNQLFLSNDWVFGDVERDKINPDGLLYTTRKTIPYLKQIGVSQQAIHTITVENPKRFFRRS
;
A
#
# COMPACT_ATOMS: atom_id res chain seq x y z
N MET A 1 -20.80 -3.41 1.51
CA MET A 1 -19.35 -3.09 1.52
C MET A 1 -18.61 -4.35 1.88
N GLN A 2 -17.53 -4.67 1.19
CA GLN A 2 -16.65 -5.78 1.58
C GLN A 2 -15.50 -5.20 2.39
N ILE A 3 -15.17 -5.84 3.51
CA ILE A 3 -14.08 -5.44 4.40
C ILE A 3 -13.04 -6.56 4.41
N VAL A 4 -11.78 -6.19 4.17
CA VAL A 4 -10.63 -7.08 4.34
C VAL A 4 -9.89 -6.61 5.59
N THR A 5 -9.88 -7.45 6.62
CA THR A 5 -9.14 -7.18 7.86
C THR A 5 -7.66 -7.42 7.65
N CYS A 6 -6.82 -6.74 8.41
CA CYS A 6 -5.36 -6.92 8.33
C CYS A 6 -4.79 -7.46 9.65
N THR A 7 -3.73 -8.25 9.51
CA THR A 7 -2.70 -8.43 10.53
C THR A 7 -1.49 -7.56 10.21
N GLY A 8 -0.49 -7.51 11.06
CA GLY A 8 0.75 -6.83 10.80
C GLY A 8 1.06 -5.72 11.79
N GLN A 9 1.96 -4.81 11.42
CA GLN A 9 2.40 -3.74 12.30
C GLN A 9 2.52 -2.41 11.56
N HIS A 10 1.79 -1.40 12.06
CA HIS A 10 2.06 -0.01 11.74
C HIS A 10 3.18 0.54 12.64
N PHE A 11 3.91 1.55 12.19
CA PHE A 11 5.08 2.08 12.89
C PHE A 11 4.80 2.65 14.31
N PHE A 12 3.54 2.90 14.68
CA PHE A 12 3.17 3.32 16.04
C PHE A 12 3.21 2.20 17.08
N ALA A 13 3.19 0.93 16.67
CA ALA A 13 3.15 -0.23 17.56
C ALA A 13 4.53 -0.89 17.78
N ARG A 14 5.63 -0.20 17.48
CA ARG A 14 7.00 -0.75 17.44
C ARG A 14 7.46 -1.45 18.72
N GLU A 15 7.13 -0.90 19.89
CA GLU A 15 7.68 -1.39 21.17
C GLU A 15 7.26 -2.83 21.45
N SER A 16 6.02 -3.20 21.09
CA SER A 16 5.51 -4.56 21.30
C SER A 16 6.23 -5.63 20.47
N TYR A 17 6.89 -5.25 19.37
CA TYR A 17 7.58 -6.17 18.48
C TYR A 17 9.11 -6.18 18.67
N ASN A 18 9.69 -5.18 19.33
CA ASN A 18 11.14 -5.09 19.53
C ASN A 18 11.68 -6.29 20.30
N ALA A 19 10.94 -6.77 21.29
CA ALA A 19 11.34 -7.89 22.15
C ALA A 19 11.07 -9.27 21.51
N ARG A 20 10.28 -9.35 20.44
CA ARG A 20 9.93 -10.61 19.78
C ARG A 20 10.99 -11.02 18.76
N THR A 21 11.18 -12.32 18.62
CA THR A 21 11.98 -12.90 17.55
C THR A 21 11.26 -12.78 16.20
N LEU A 22 11.99 -13.01 15.12
CA LEU A 22 11.43 -13.06 13.77
C LEU A 22 10.40 -14.19 13.64
N GLU A 23 10.68 -15.33 14.24
CA GLU A 23 9.81 -16.50 14.27
C GLU A 23 8.49 -16.20 15.01
N GLU A 24 8.57 -15.61 16.22
CA GLU A 24 7.38 -15.25 16.99
C GLU A 24 6.47 -14.25 16.26
N ILE A 25 7.05 -13.28 15.52
CA ILE A 25 6.26 -12.34 14.72
C ILE A 25 5.62 -13.06 13.51
N THR A 26 6.38 -13.96 12.87
CA THR A 26 5.87 -14.75 11.75
C THR A 26 4.69 -15.64 12.16
N GLU A 27 4.83 -16.34 13.29
CA GLU A 27 3.79 -17.21 13.86
C GLU A 27 2.55 -16.41 14.27
N LEU A 28 2.73 -15.20 14.84
CA LEU A 28 1.61 -14.32 15.16
C LEU A 28 0.81 -13.95 13.89
N PHE A 29 1.49 -13.53 12.82
CA PHE A 29 0.80 -13.17 11.57
C PHE A 29 0.07 -14.38 10.97
N ILE A 30 0.71 -15.55 10.95
CA ILE A 30 0.08 -16.80 10.48
C ILE A 30 -1.14 -17.15 11.35
N GLY A 31 -1.03 -17.05 12.67
CA GLY A 31 -2.13 -17.32 13.59
C GLY A 31 -3.35 -16.42 13.33
N GLU A 32 -3.14 -15.11 13.15
CA GLU A 32 -4.24 -14.18 12.85
C GLU A 32 -4.86 -14.39 11.45
N ILE A 33 -4.11 -14.96 10.51
CA ILE A 33 -4.61 -15.33 9.18
C ILE A 33 -5.40 -16.64 9.23
N GLU A 34 -4.96 -17.64 9.99
CA GLU A 34 -5.53 -18.97 9.94
C GLU A 34 -6.55 -19.25 11.04
N GLN A 35 -6.35 -18.69 12.24
CA GLN A 35 -7.15 -18.97 13.42
C GLN A 35 -8.10 -17.81 13.76
N GLY A 36 -7.69 -16.57 13.52
CA GLY A 36 -8.44 -15.34 13.78
C GLY A 36 -7.72 -14.35 14.68
N ILE A 37 -8.11 -13.10 14.58
CA ILE A 37 -7.50 -11.95 15.27
C ILE A 37 -8.06 -11.88 16.70
N ASP A 38 -7.19 -11.76 17.69
CA ASP A 38 -7.55 -11.55 19.11
C ASP A 38 -8.55 -12.59 19.66
N GLY A 39 -8.44 -13.84 19.22
CA GLY A 39 -9.33 -14.91 19.68
C GLY A 39 -10.74 -14.90 19.08
N THR A 40 -10.98 -14.08 18.07
CA THR A 40 -12.22 -14.08 17.26
C THR A 40 -12.10 -15.04 16.08
N ASP A 41 -13.20 -15.25 15.34
CA ASP A 41 -13.22 -15.99 14.08
C ASP A 41 -12.92 -15.10 12.84
N ILE A 42 -12.64 -13.80 13.07
CA ILE A 42 -12.29 -12.84 12.01
C ILE A 42 -10.84 -13.04 11.59
N LYS A 43 -10.62 -13.53 10.37
CA LYS A 43 -9.31 -13.84 9.81
C LYS A 43 -8.76 -12.70 8.99
N ALA A 44 -7.46 -12.44 9.13
CA ALA A 44 -6.78 -11.45 8.30
C ALA A 44 -6.70 -11.89 6.83
N GLY A 45 -7.03 -10.96 5.92
CA GLY A 45 -6.94 -11.15 4.48
C GLY A 45 -5.79 -10.36 3.83
N VAL A 46 -5.02 -9.60 4.62
CA VAL A 46 -3.82 -8.87 4.18
C VAL A 46 -2.88 -8.69 5.36
N ILE A 47 -1.57 -8.63 5.08
CA ILE A 47 -0.55 -8.30 6.08
C ILE A 47 -0.12 -6.85 5.84
N LYS A 48 -0.35 -5.95 6.82
CA LYS A 48 0.08 -4.54 6.73
C LYS A 48 1.37 -4.32 7.51
N VAL A 49 2.41 -3.79 6.84
CA VAL A 49 3.67 -3.41 7.47
C VAL A 49 4.06 -1.98 7.11
N ALA A 50 4.89 -1.35 7.92
CA ALA A 50 5.24 0.04 7.74
C ALA A 50 6.71 0.32 8.02
N ALA A 51 7.33 1.14 7.16
CA ALA A 51 8.63 1.75 7.39
C ALA A 51 8.50 3.28 7.32
N ARG A 52 9.07 3.98 8.30
CA ARG A 52 8.91 5.42 8.46
C ARG A 52 9.76 6.23 7.48
N SER A 53 10.89 5.70 7.06
CA SER A 53 11.87 6.42 6.24
C SER A 53 12.52 5.51 5.20
N GLY A 54 13.36 6.10 4.33
CA GLY A 54 14.18 5.34 3.38
C GLY A 54 15.25 4.46 4.06
N VAL A 55 15.58 4.77 5.33
CA VAL A 55 16.48 3.96 6.17
C VAL A 55 15.63 3.21 7.20
N MET A 56 15.54 1.90 7.05
CA MET A 56 14.79 1.05 7.97
C MET A 56 15.63 0.70 9.20
N THR A 57 14.98 0.66 10.36
CA THR A 57 15.58 0.13 11.60
C THR A 57 15.58 -1.39 11.54
N GLY A 58 16.47 -2.04 12.33
CA GLY A 58 16.50 -3.51 12.42
C GLY A 58 15.15 -4.11 12.87
N ALA A 59 14.38 -3.39 13.69
CA ALA A 59 13.04 -3.81 14.08
C ALA A 59 12.05 -3.75 12.91
N GLU A 60 12.11 -2.72 12.06
CA GLU A 60 11.30 -2.63 10.84
C GLU A 60 11.69 -3.73 9.85
N GLU A 61 12.98 -3.95 9.61
CA GLU A 61 13.46 -5.04 8.74
C GLU A 61 12.94 -6.40 9.21
N LYS A 62 13.03 -6.69 10.52
CA LYS A 62 12.51 -7.94 11.11
C LYS A 62 11.00 -8.12 10.85
N VAL A 63 10.20 -7.07 10.98
CA VAL A 63 8.75 -7.12 10.68
C VAL A 63 8.47 -7.37 9.20
N PHE A 64 9.22 -6.76 8.30
CA PHE A 64 9.10 -6.99 6.86
C PHE A 64 9.48 -8.42 6.48
N GLN A 65 10.53 -8.98 7.09
CA GLN A 65 10.93 -10.38 6.91
C GLN A 65 9.84 -11.33 7.42
N ALA A 66 9.26 -11.07 8.60
CA ALA A 66 8.16 -11.85 9.14
C ALA A 66 6.93 -11.83 8.20
N ALA A 67 6.58 -10.65 7.67
CA ALA A 67 5.50 -10.52 6.70
C ALA A 67 5.75 -11.32 5.42
N ALA A 68 6.99 -11.30 4.91
CA ALA A 68 7.37 -12.10 3.75
C ALA A 68 7.18 -13.59 4.00
N ARG A 69 7.66 -14.10 5.15
CA ARG A 69 7.55 -15.51 5.55
C ARG A 69 6.09 -15.93 5.75
N ALA A 70 5.30 -15.11 6.46
CA ALA A 70 3.87 -15.37 6.67
C ALA A 70 3.10 -15.35 5.34
N SER A 71 3.38 -14.40 4.45
CA SER A 71 2.77 -14.33 3.12
C SER A 71 3.07 -15.57 2.29
N LYS A 72 4.32 -16.05 2.29
CA LYS A 72 4.71 -17.30 1.59
C LYS A 72 4.01 -18.53 2.15
N ALA A 73 3.86 -18.61 3.47
CA ALA A 73 3.23 -19.74 4.13
C ALA A 73 1.71 -19.80 3.90
N THR A 74 1.04 -18.63 3.85
CA THR A 74 -0.43 -18.54 3.86
C THR A 74 -1.05 -18.15 2.51
N GLY A 75 -0.24 -17.64 1.58
CA GLY A 75 -0.72 -17.06 0.32
C GLY A 75 -1.39 -15.68 0.47
N ILE A 76 -1.42 -15.08 1.67
CA ILE A 76 -2.02 -13.76 1.89
C ILE A 76 -1.07 -12.65 1.44
N PRO A 77 -1.54 -11.59 0.72
CA PRO A 77 -0.68 -10.53 0.23
C PRO A 77 -0.19 -9.60 1.32
N VAL A 78 0.87 -8.86 1.00
CA VAL A 78 1.46 -7.82 1.87
C VAL A 78 1.16 -6.44 1.30
N GLU A 79 0.73 -5.51 2.15
CA GLU A 79 0.64 -4.09 1.84
C GLU A 79 1.56 -3.29 2.76
N THR A 80 2.29 -2.32 2.19
CA THR A 80 3.25 -1.53 2.96
C THR A 80 2.79 -0.08 3.15
N HIS A 81 3.28 0.55 4.19
CA HIS A 81 3.45 2.00 4.24
C HIS A 81 4.84 2.32 3.72
N THR A 82 4.93 3.14 2.67
CA THR A 82 6.19 3.44 2.00
C THR A 82 6.43 4.95 1.99
N ASN A 83 7.56 5.40 2.50
CA ASN A 83 7.99 6.79 2.30
C ASN A 83 8.59 6.93 0.89
N SER A 84 7.72 7.14 -0.11
CA SER A 84 8.13 7.19 -1.52
C SER A 84 8.96 8.43 -1.86
N SER A 85 8.82 9.53 -1.11
CA SER A 85 9.65 10.72 -1.29
C SER A 85 11.12 10.45 -0.93
N GLN A 86 11.39 9.46 -0.08
CA GLN A 86 12.73 8.99 0.28
C GLN A 86 13.10 7.66 -0.41
N ARG A 87 12.33 7.25 -1.42
CA ARG A 87 12.55 6.01 -2.21
C ARG A 87 12.61 4.73 -1.36
N ALA A 88 11.92 4.72 -0.21
CA ALA A 88 11.90 3.58 0.71
C ALA A 88 11.46 2.26 0.08
N GLY A 89 10.65 2.33 -0.98
CA GLY A 89 10.17 1.14 -1.69
C GLY A 89 11.26 0.29 -2.32
N GLU A 90 12.42 0.85 -2.67
CA GLU A 90 13.56 0.06 -3.18
C GLU A 90 14.10 -0.87 -2.08
N LYS A 91 14.35 -0.34 -0.88
CA LYS A 91 14.81 -1.14 0.27
C LYS A 91 13.76 -2.17 0.70
N GLN A 92 12.46 -1.81 0.70
CA GLN A 92 11.38 -2.74 1.01
C GLN A 92 11.33 -3.88 -0.01
N ALA A 93 11.45 -3.58 -1.29
CA ALA A 93 11.48 -4.55 -2.37
C ALA A 93 12.67 -5.52 -2.22
N ASP A 94 13.87 -5.00 -1.93
CA ASP A 94 15.07 -5.81 -1.73
C ASP A 94 14.90 -6.79 -0.56
N LEU A 95 14.25 -6.38 0.54
CA LEU A 95 13.96 -7.25 1.69
C LEU A 95 12.99 -8.37 1.32
N PHE A 96 11.90 -8.06 0.61
CA PHE A 96 10.94 -9.07 0.18
C PHE A 96 11.56 -10.08 -0.79
N GLU A 97 12.36 -9.61 -1.72
CA GLU A 97 13.06 -10.49 -2.68
C GLU A 97 14.12 -11.36 -1.99
N ALA A 98 14.86 -10.82 -1.01
CA ALA A 98 15.81 -11.59 -0.21
C ALA A 98 15.14 -12.73 0.58
N GLU A 99 13.89 -12.52 1.07
CA GLU A 99 13.08 -13.59 1.68
C GLU A 99 12.39 -14.49 0.64
N GLY A 100 12.56 -14.23 -0.66
CA GLY A 100 11.97 -15.01 -1.75
C GLY A 100 10.45 -14.85 -1.89
N LEU A 101 9.89 -13.72 -1.47
CA LEU A 101 8.49 -13.39 -1.71
C LEU A 101 8.32 -12.84 -3.13
N SER A 102 7.32 -13.34 -3.85
CA SER A 102 7.00 -12.82 -5.19
C SER A 102 6.55 -11.36 -5.14
N PRO A 103 7.13 -10.45 -5.95
CA PRO A 103 6.70 -9.05 -6.03
C PRO A 103 5.20 -8.88 -6.32
N ALA A 104 4.59 -9.81 -7.05
CA ALA A 104 3.16 -9.80 -7.36
C ALA A 104 2.26 -9.94 -6.11
N ARG A 105 2.82 -10.38 -4.97
CA ARG A 105 2.14 -10.49 -3.67
C ARG A 105 2.33 -9.25 -2.79
N VAL A 106 2.98 -8.19 -3.27
CA VAL A 106 3.29 -6.99 -2.49
C VAL A 106 2.73 -5.75 -3.17
N SER A 107 2.01 -4.93 -2.40
CA SER A 107 1.62 -3.58 -2.75
C SER A 107 2.45 -2.58 -1.94
N LEU A 108 3.14 -1.68 -2.64
CA LEU A 108 3.87 -0.56 -2.04
C LEU A 108 2.92 0.63 -1.96
N GLY A 109 2.48 0.98 -0.75
CA GLY A 109 1.55 2.08 -0.51
C GLY A 109 2.20 3.46 -0.71
N HIS A 110 1.37 4.49 -0.85
CA HIS A 110 1.74 5.90 -0.90
C HIS A 110 2.73 6.27 -2.02
N CYS A 111 2.67 5.53 -3.15
CA CYS A 111 3.59 5.73 -4.27
C CYS A 111 3.40 7.10 -4.95
N ASN A 112 2.23 7.70 -4.87
CA ASN A 112 1.97 9.04 -5.43
C ASN A 112 2.33 10.20 -4.48
N ASP A 113 3.09 9.95 -3.40
CA ASP A 113 3.77 10.98 -2.62
C ASP A 113 5.00 11.56 -3.33
N THR A 114 5.45 10.89 -4.39
CA THR A 114 6.56 11.36 -5.23
C THR A 114 6.13 11.54 -6.68
N GLY A 115 6.82 12.42 -7.40
CA GLY A 115 6.75 12.54 -8.85
C GLY A 115 7.93 11.90 -9.58
N ASP A 116 8.76 11.12 -8.89
CA ASP A 116 9.91 10.41 -9.46
C ASP A 116 9.44 9.17 -10.24
N LEU A 117 9.11 9.39 -11.53
CA LEU A 117 8.63 8.34 -12.42
C LEU A 117 9.67 7.24 -12.67
N ASP A 118 10.95 7.57 -12.66
CA ASP A 118 12.01 6.58 -12.86
C ASP A 118 12.05 5.59 -11.70
N TYR A 119 11.93 6.09 -10.47
CA TYR A 119 11.82 5.27 -9.27
C TYR A 119 10.57 4.36 -9.32
N LEU A 120 9.40 4.94 -9.58
CA LEU A 120 8.14 4.20 -9.63
C LEU A 120 8.13 3.16 -10.76
N THR A 121 8.66 3.51 -11.92
CA THR A 121 8.78 2.61 -13.07
C THR A 121 9.71 1.42 -12.76
N ARG A 122 10.83 1.65 -12.04
CA ARG A 122 11.70 0.54 -11.63
C ARG A 122 10.97 -0.45 -10.72
N LEU A 123 10.21 0.02 -9.75
CA LEU A 123 9.41 -0.85 -8.86
C LEU A 123 8.34 -1.62 -9.64
N ALA A 124 7.63 -0.94 -10.54
CA ALA A 124 6.62 -1.59 -11.39
C ALA A 124 7.24 -2.65 -12.31
N LYS A 125 8.41 -2.39 -12.91
CA LYS A 125 9.16 -3.36 -13.73
C LYS A 125 9.62 -4.59 -12.93
N ARG A 126 9.90 -4.43 -11.63
CA ARG A 126 10.18 -5.57 -10.72
C ARG A 126 8.93 -6.40 -10.42
N GLY A 127 7.73 -5.94 -10.80
CA GLY A 127 6.47 -6.65 -10.64
C GLY A 127 5.66 -6.25 -9.41
N TYR A 128 6.08 -5.22 -8.67
CA TYR A 128 5.34 -4.69 -7.52
C TYR A 128 4.08 -3.96 -7.93
N THR A 129 3.05 -4.03 -7.08
CA THR A 129 1.89 -3.16 -7.19
C THR A 129 2.18 -1.82 -6.50
N LEU A 130 1.82 -0.72 -7.14
CA LEU A 130 2.00 0.64 -6.63
C LEU A 130 0.66 1.19 -6.13
N GLY A 131 0.57 1.48 -4.83
CA GLY A 131 -0.60 2.11 -4.21
C GLY A 131 -0.63 3.61 -4.50
N MET A 132 -1.60 4.05 -5.31
CA MET A 132 -1.87 5.46 -5.60
C MET A 132 -3.01 5.94 -4.68
N ASP A 133 -2.74 6.01 -3.40
CA ASP A 133 -3.72 6.14 -2.34
C ASP A 133 -3.67 7.50 -1.61
N HIS A 134 -2.68 8.33 -1.90
CA HIS A 134 -2.45 9.63 -1.26
C HIS A 134 -2.84 10.85 -2.12
N ALA A 135 -3.78 10.72 -3.08
CA ALA A 135 -4.17 11.89 -3.88
C ALA A 135 -4.70 13.03 -3.00
N LEU A 136 -5.58 12.74 -2.03
CA LEU A 136 -6.17 13.72 -1.13
C LEU A 136 -5.12 14.45 -0.26
N TRP A 137 -4.01 13.80 0.09
CA TRP A 137 -2.93 14.38 0.89
C TRP A 137 -2.21 15.54 0.20
N GLY A 138 -2.35 15.65 -1.11
CA GLY A 138 -1.88 16.82 -1.87
C GLY A 138 -2.78 18.06 -1.76
N LEU A 139 -3.85 18.01 -0.94
CA LEU A 139 -4.71 19.16 -0.64
C LEU A 139 -4.19 20.00 0.52
N VAL A 140 -3.35 19.44 1.38
CA VAL A 140 -2.77 20.23 2.48
C VAL A 140 -1.79 21.27 1.92
N PRO A 141 -1.77 22.51 2.44
CA PRO A 141 -0.94 23.59 1.91
C PRO A 141 0.56 23.27 1.89
N GLU A 142 1.02 22.45 2.86
CA GLU A 142 2.43 22.06 3.03
C GLU A 142 2.81 20.83 2.20
N ALA A 143 1.88 20.27 1.40
CA ALA A 143 2.16 19.11 0.59
C ALA A 143 3.30 19.36 -0.41
N ALA A 144 4.36 18.60 -0.31
CA ALA A 144 5.50 18.66 -1.23
C ALA A 144 5.08 18.39 -2.69
N LEU A 145 4.03 17.58 -2.89
CA LEU A 145 3.45 17.31 -4.19
C LEU A 145 1.93 17.58 -4.16
N PRO A 146 1.44 18.63 -4.88
CA PRO A 146 0.02 18.96 -4.96
C PRO A 146 -0.83 17.83 -5.56
N TRP A 147 -2.11 17.75 -5.17
CA TRP A 147 -3.01 16.65 -5.56
C TRP A 147 -3.08 16.41 -7.07
N ARG A 148 -3.09 17.46 -7.89
CA ARG A 148 -3.12 17.32 -9.35
C ARG A 148 -1.90 16.58 -9.87
N ARG A 149 -0.71 16.93 -9.36
CA ARG A 149 0.54 16.27 -9.75
C ARG A 149 0.56 14.81 -9.31
N ARG A 150 0.00 14.49 -8.12
CA ARG A 150 -0.17 13.11 -7.65
C ARG A 150 -1.06 12.29 -8.60
N VAL A 151 -2.13 12.90 -9.12
CA VAL A 151 -3.06 12.25 -10.06
C VAL A 151 -2.47 12.16 -11.46
N GLU A 152 -1.77 13.20 -11.94
CA GLU A 152 -1.05 13.18 -13.23
C GLU A 152 0.02 12.09 -13.28
N CYS A 153 0.69 11.80 -12.17
CA CYS A 153 1.63 10.69 -12.03
C CYS A 153 0.96 9.33 -12.33
N ILE A 154 -0.29 9.13 -11.88
CA ILE A 154 -1.06 7.92 -12.21
C ILE A 154 -1.23 7.78 -13.72
N LYS A 155 -1.63 8.86 -14.40
CA LYS A 155 -1.78 8.86 -15.86
C LYS A 155 -0.45 8.53 -16.56
N GLN A 156 0.66 9.15 -16.13
CA GLN A 156 1.97 8.91 -16.73
C GLN A 156 2.39 7.43 -16.60
N LEU A 157 2.12 6.77 -15.48
CA LEU A 157 2.37 5.34 -15.30
C LEU A 157 1.45 4.48 -16.17
N ILE A 158 0.19 4.87 -16.35
CA ILE A 158 -0.74 4.19 -17.26
C ILE A 158 -0.25 4.31 -18.70
N ASP A 159 0.14 5.51 -19.14
CA ASP A 159 0.67 5.77 -20.49
C ASP A 159 1.97 5.01 -20.77
N ALA A 160 2.77 4.79 -19.71
CA ALA A 160 3.99 3.97 -19.77
C ALA A 160 3.71 2.44 -19.76
N GLY A 161 2.45 2.01 -19.73
CA GLY A 161 2.04 0.61 -19.82
C GLY A 161 1.90 -0.13 -18.49
N PHE A 162 1.98 0.55 -17.33
CA PHE A 162 1.93 -0.07 -16.01
C PHE A 162 0.53 -0.14 -15.38
N VAL A 163 -0.53 -0.04 -16.16
CA VAL A 163 -1.91 -0.06 -15.65
C VAL A 163 -2.21 -1.27 -14.77
N ASN A 164 -1.62 -2.42 -15.04
CA ASN A 164 -1.82 -3.66 -14.28
C ASN A 164 -1.08 -3.71 -12.94
N GLN A 165 -0.19 -2.77 -12.65
CA GLN A 165 0.56 -2.63 -11.42
C GLN A 165 0.08 -1.48 -10.54
N LEU A 166 -1.09 -0.89 -10.79
CA LEU A 166 -1.58 0.25 -10.04
C LEU A 166 -2.82 -0.10 -9.22
N PHE A 167 -2.88 0.41 -7.98
CA PHE A 167 -4.10 0.53 -7.19
C PHE A 167 -4.47 2.00 -7.02
N LEU A 168 -5.76 2.30 -7.04
CA LEU A 168 -6.27 3.63 -6.74
C LEU A 168 -7.20 3.56 -5.53
N SER A 169 -6.85 4.28 -4.47
CA SER A 169 -7.63 4.36 -3.22
C SER A 169 -7.50 5.72 -2.53
N ASN A 170 -7.80 5.84 -1.26
CA ASN A 170 -7.85 7.12 -0.54
C ASN A 170 -6.92 7.23 0.67
N ASP A 171 -6.54 6.12 1.30
CA ASP A 171 -5.93 6.10 2.64
C ASP A 171 -6.66 7.02 3.63
N TRP A 172 -7.99 6.81 3.76
CA TRP A 172 -8.82 7.62 4.62
C TRP A 172 -8.78 7.13 6.07
N VAL A 173 -8.59 8.07 7.01
CA VAL A 173 -8.64 7.82 8.45
C VAL A 173 -9.88 8.49 9.04
N PHE A 174 -10.72 7.71 9.71
CA PHE A 174 -11.91 8.22 10.38
C PHE A 174 -11.57 8.95 11.68
N GLY A 175 -12.34 10.01 11.99
CA GLY A 175 -12.22 10.74 13.24
C GLY A 175 -11.11 11.79 13.26
N ASP A 176 -10.45 12.05 12.15
CA ASP A 176 -9.51 13.17 12.01
C ASP A 176 -10.26 14.43 11.60
N VAL A 177 -10.65 15.24 12.60
CA VAL A 177 -11.46 16.46 12.39
C VAL A 177 -10.79 17.47 11.46
N GLU A 178 -9.48 17.58 11.48
CA GLU A 178 -8.77 18.53 10.61
C GLU A 178 -8.77 18.05 9.15
N ARG A 179 -8.65 16.74 8.93
CA ARG A 179 -8.80 16.16 7.60
C ARG A 179 -10.21 16.27 7.05
N ASP A 180 -11.22 16.11 7.90
CA ASP A 180 -12.63 16.28 7.52
C ASP A 180 -12.91 17.69 7.03
N LYS A 181 -12.27 18.72 7.61
CA LYS A 181 -12.38 20.12 7.15
C LYS A 181 -11.74 20.34 5.78
N ILE A 182 -10.60 19.71 5.49
CA ILE A 182 -9.89 19.83 4.21
C ILE A 182 -10.59 19.05 3.12
N ASN A 183 -11.16 17.90 3.48
CA ASN A 183 -11.81 16.98 2.54
C ASN A 183 -13.21 16.56 3.00
N PRO A 184 -14.24 17.35 2.74
CA PRO A 184 -15.62 17.01 3.09
C PRO A 184 -16.18 15.80 2.32
N ASP A 185 -15.52 15.36 1.24
CA ASP A 185 -15.88 14.15 0.49
C ASP A 185 -15.43 12.86 1.19
N GLY A 186 -14.48 12.93 2.15
CA GLY A 186 -14.01 11.80 2.94
C GLY A 186 -13.62 10.59 2.09
N LEU A 187 -14.16 9.42 2.41
CA LEU A 187 -13.98 8.18 1.65
C LEU A 187 -14.36 8.28 0.16
N LEU A 188 -15.21 9.23 -0.20
CA LEU A 188 -15.68 9.38 -1.57
C LEU A 188 -14.77 10.25 -2.43
N TYR A 189 -13.68 10.79 -1.87
CA TYR A 189 -12.80 11.70 -2.59
C TYR A 189 -12.28 11.11 -3.92
N THR A 190 -11.78 9.90 -3.89
CA THR A 190 -11.32 9.23 -5.11
C THR A 190 -12.43 9.14 -6.15
N THR A 191 -13.64 8.75 -5.74
CA THR A 191 -14.78 8.59 -6.64
C THR A 191 -15.28 9.94 -7.18
N ARG A 192 -15.32 10.98 -6.33
CA ARG A 192 -15.92 12.28 -6.66
C ARG A 192 -14.94 13.28 -7.27
N LYS A 193 -13.64 13.12 -7.03
CA LYS A 193 -12.61 14.09 -7.46
C LYS A 193 -11.53 13.45 -8.31
N THR A 194 -10.84 12.42 -7.81
CA THR A 194 -9.69 11.83 -8.49
C THR A 194 -10.09 11.15 -9.81
N ILE A 195 -11.11 10.30 -9.80
CA ILE A 195 -11.60 9.61 -11.01
C ILE A 195 -12.13 10.60 -12.07
N PRO A 196 -12.98 11.59 -11.75
CA PRO A 196 -13.40 12.59 -12.72
C PRO A 196 -12.21 13.35 -13.34
N TYR A 197 -11.20 13.71 -12.55
CA TYR A 197 -10.00 14.37 -13.07
C TYR A 197 -9.15 13.46 -13.97
N LEU A 198 -8.97 12.18 -13.60
CA LEU A 198 -8.31 11.20 -14.48
C LEU A 198 -9.01 11.11 -15.85
N LYS A 199 -10.35 11.08 -15.87
CA LYS A 199 -11.13 11.12 -17.13
C LYS A 199 -10.90 12.41 -17.91
N GLN A 200 -10.91 13.56 -17.23
CA GLN A 200 -10.67 14.86 -17.83
C GLN A 200 -9.31 14.95 -18.53
N ILE A 201 -8.27 14.35 -17.93
CA ILE A 201 -6.92 14.31 -18.51
C ILE A 201 -6.68 13.14 -19.48
N GLY A 202 -7.76 12.40 -19.86
CA GLY A 202 -7.74 11.41 -20.93
C GLY A 202 -7.46 9.97 -20.51
N VAL A 203 -7.57 9.62 -19.22
CA VAL A 203 -7.51 8.22 -18.78
C VAL A 203 -8.82 7.51 -19.15
N SER A 204 -8.71 6.37 -19.83
CA SER A 204 -9.88 5.61 -20.28
C SER A 204 -10.67 5.00 -19.12
N GLN A 205 -11.98 4.79 -19.33
CA GLN A 205 -12.85 4.10 -18.37
C GLN A 205 -12.34 2.68 -18.09
N GLN A 206 -11.78 2.01 -19.08
CA GLN A 206 -11.20 0.67 -18.91
C GLN A 206 -9.98 0.69 -17.99
N ALA A 207 -9.07 1.65 -18.15
CA ALA A 207 -7.91 1.79 -17.27
C ALA A 207 -8.34 2.09 -15.83
N ILE A 208 -9.32 2.97 -15.63
CA ILE A 208 -9.90 3.27 -14.32
C ILE A 208 -10.48 2.00 -13.69
N HIS A 209 -11.27 1.22 -14.43
CA HIS A 209 -11.83 -0.04 -13.97
C HIS A 209 -10.72 -1.03 -13.56
N THR A 210 -9.66 -1.11 -14.37
CA THR A 210 -8.52 -1.98 -14.07
C THR A 210 -7.88 -1.64 -12.72
N ILE A 211 -7.55 -0.36 -12.48
CA ILE A 211 -6.84 0.06 -11.26
C ILE A 211 -7.73 0.11 -10.00
N THR A 212 -9.06 0.15 -10.16
CA THR A 212 -10.00 0.23 -9.02
C THR A 212 -10.70 -1.09 -8.73
N VAL A 213 -10.76 -2.03 -9.67
CA VAL A 213 -11.53 -3.27 -9.54
C VAL A 213 -10.68 -4.50 -9.86
N GLU A 214 -10.15 -4.62 -11.08
CA GLU A 214 -9.53 -5.88 -11.51
C GLU A 214 -8.19 -6.13 -10.81
N ASN A 215 -7.36 -5.09 -10.63
CA ASN A 215 -6.10 -5.24 -9.91
C ASN A 215 -6.31 -5.59 -8.44
N PRO A 216 -7.15 -4.87 -7.65
CA PRO A 216 -7.46 -5.26 -6.28
C PRO A 216 -8.05 -6.68 -6.18
N LYS A 217 -8.99 -7.03 -7.05
CA LYS A 217 -9.59 -8.37 -7.09
C LYS A 217 -8.54 -9.46 -7.30
N ARG A 218 -7.58 -9.25 -8.21
CA ARG A 218 -6.47 -10.18 -8.45
C ARG A 218 -5.53 -10.28 -7.25
N PHE A 219 -5.20 -9.14 -6.64
CA PHE A 219 -4.25 -9.06 -5.54
C PHE A 219 -4.75 -9.72 -4.26
N PHE A 220 -6.01 -9.45 -3.87
CA PHE A 220 -6.61 -10.02 -2.66
C PHE A 220 -7.13 -11.45 -2.85
N ARG A 221 -7.02 -12.01 -4.06
CA ARG A 221 -7.37 -13.41 -4.28
C ARG A 221 -6.36 -14.30 -3.56
N ARG A 222 -6.86 -15.16 -2.67
CA ARG A 222 -6.07 -16.21 -2.05
C ARG A 222 -5.62 -17.20 -3.13
N SER A 223 -4.32 -17.42 -3.23
CA SER A 223 -3.72 -18.38 -4.18
C SER A 223 -3.74 -19.78 -3.61
#